data_008f1238f6af8de25b63393fbbf143dc
#
_entry.id   008f1238f6af8de25b63393fbbf143dc
#
_cell.length_a   1.000
_cell.length_b   1.000
_cell.length_c   1.000
_cell.angle_alpha   90.00
_cell.angle_beta   90.00
_cell.angle_gamma   90.00
#
_symmetry.space_group_name_H-M   'P 1'
#
loop_
_entity.id
_entity.type
_entity.pdbx_description
1 polymer ?
#
loop_
_entity_poly.entity_id
_entity_poly.type
_entity_poly.pdbx_seq_one_letter_code
_entity_poly.pdbx_strand_id
1 'polypeptide(L)'
;KTEGSWRSHQVPLASARDTEAHFEVLKNWLESYKPEELFDENGAVKPEVTAFMPTGELRIGENPNANGGRIREELKLPKLEDYEVKEVAEYGHGWGQLEATRRLGVYTRDIIKNNPDSFRIFGPDETASNRLQAAYDVTNKQWDAGYLSAQVDEHMAVTGQVTEQLSEHQMEGFLEGYLLTGRHGIWSSYESFVHVIDSMLNQHAKWLEATVREIPWRKPISSMNLLVSSHVWRQDHNGFSHQDPGVTSVLLNKCFNNDHVIGIYFPVDSNMLLAVAEKCYKSTNKINAIIAGKQPAATWLTLDEARAELEKGAAEWKWASNVKSNDEAQIVDR
;
A
#
# COMPACT_ATOMS: atom_id res chain seq x y z
N LYS A 1 -2.39 30.83 32.27
CA LYS A 1 -1.26 30.49 31.43
C LYS A 1 -1.45 29.11 30.85
N THR A 2 -1.36 28.98 29.52
CA THR A 2 -1.48 27.69 28.80
C THR A 2 -0.16 27.22 28.24
N GLU A 3 0.77 28.15 27.96
CA GLU A 3 2.09 27.88 27.44
C GLU A 3 2.84 26.90 28.34
N GLY A 4 3.47 25.88 27.74
CA GLY A 4 4.22 24.86 28.45
C GLY A 4 3.37 23.88 29.28
N SER A 5 2.05 23.87 29.12
CA SER A 5 1.16 22.96 29.82
C SER A 5 0.24 22.17 28.88
N TRP A 6 -0.30 21.05 29.37
CA TRP A 6 -1.29 20.24 28.62
C TRP A 6 -2.55 21.03 28.20
N ARG A 7 -2.85 22.15 28.88
CA ARG A 7 -3.99 23.00 28.54
C ARG A 7 -3.86 23.66 27.18
N SER A 8 -2.66 23.82 26.65
CA SER A 8 -2.44 24.34 25.29
C SER A 8 -2.95 23.40 24.19
N HIS A 9 -3.09 22.11 24.50
CA HIS A 9 -3.63 21.12 23.57
C HIS A 9 -5.15 21.24 23.37
N GLN A 10 -5.86 21.76 24.37
CA GLN A 10 -7.30 21.97 24.30
C GLN A 10 -7.63 23.35 23.74
N VAL A 11 -8.91 23.74 23.73
CA VAL A 11 -9.36 25.04 23.28
C VAL A 11 -9.28 26.03 24.47
N PRO A 12 -8.16 26.71 24.70
CA PRO A 12 -7.89 27.43 25.93
C PRO A 12 -8.80 28.65 26.13
N LEU A 13 -9.39 29.19 25.06
CA LEU A 13 -10.27 30.33 25.06
C LEU A 13 -11.68 29.97 24.57
N ALA A 14 -12.15 28.74 24.83
CA ALA A 14 -13.44 28.23 24.37
C ALA A 14 -14.63 29.16 24.81
N SER A 15 -14.52 29.87 25.94
CA SER A 15 -15.50 30.80 26.43
C SER A 15 -15.32 32.25 25.94
N ALA A 16 -14.48 32.50 24.94
CA ALA A 16 -14.27 33.86 24.41
C ALA A 16 -15.58 34.53 23.90
N ARG A 17 -16.57 33.74 23.48
CA ARG A 17 -17.88 34.23 23.10
C ARG A 17 -18.68 34.82 24.26
N ASP A 18 -18.51 34.26 25.46
CA ASP A 18 -19.35 34.54 26.63
C ASP A 18 -18.60 35.28 27.74
N THR A 19 -17.29 35.45 27.61
CA THR A 19 -16.44 36.07 28.62
C THR A 19 -15.55 37.12 28.00
N GLU A 20 -15.85 38.41 28.31
CA GLU A 20 -15.11 39.55 27.77
C GLU A 20 -13.60 39.45 27.99
N ALA A 21 -13.15 39.04 29.17
CA ALA A 21 -11.75 38.88 29.47
C ALA A 21 -11.05 37.84 28.56
N HIS A 22 -11.73 36.76 28.20
CA HIS A 22 -11.20 35.77 27.25
C HIS A 22 -11.23 36.26 25.80
N PHE A 23 -12.25 37.05 25.45
CA PHE A 23 -12.33 37.72 24.15
C PHE A 23 -11.16 38.69 23.95
N GLU A 24 -10.88 39.54 24.94
CA GLU A 24 -9.76 40.48 24.86
C GLU A 24 -8.41 39.77 24.76
N VAL A 25 -8.22 38.64 25.45
CA VAL A 25 -6.98 37.83 25.29
C VAL A 25 -6.87 37.29 23.88
N LEU A 26 -7.96 36.76 23.29
CA LEU A 26 -8.00 36.27 21.93
C LEU A 26 -7.73 37.38 20.91
N LYS A 27 -8.39 38.53 21.07
CA LYS A 27 -8.21 39.70 20.21
C LYS A 27 -6.76 40.18 20.22
N ASN A 28 -6.19 40.42 21.39
CA ASN A 28 -4.82 40.88 21.54
C ASN A 28 -3.80 39.86 20.95
N TRP A 29 -4.09 38.54 21.05
CA TRP A 29 -3.27 37.52 20.45
C TRP A 29 -3.34 37.59 18.92
N LEU A 30 -4.54 37.68 18.32
CA LEU A 30 -4.68 37.80 16.87
C LEU A 30 -4.06 39.11 16.33
N GLU A 31 -4.23 40.23 17.03
CA GLU A 31 -3.64 41.51 16.67
C GLU A 31 -2.11 41.50 16.77
N SER A 32 -1.52 40.66 17.65
CA SER A 32 -0.07 40.50 17.79
C SER A 32 0.60 39.93 16.54
N TYR A 33 -0.16 39.26 15.66
CA TYR A 33 0.34 38.81 14.35
C TYR A 33 0.47 39.93 13.31
N LYS A 34 -0.04 41.13 13.62
CA LYS A 34 0.02 42.30 12.75
C LYS A 34 -0.48 42.02 11.33
N PRO A 35 -1.75 41.59 11.17
CA PRO A 35 -2.27 41.23 9.86
C PRO A 35 -2.15 42.35 8.82
N GLU A 36 -2.14 43.60 9.27
CA GLU A 36 -1.91 44.76 8.42
C GLU A 36 -0.54 44.81 7.76
N GLU A 37 0.45 44.09 8.24
CA GLU A 37 1.75 43.94 7.58
C GLU A 37 1.67 42.94 6.40
N LEU A 38 0.72 42.00 6.44
CA LEU A 38 0.58 40.91 5.48
C LEU A 38 -0.53 41.13 4.46
N PHE A 39 -1.58 41.82 4.84
CA PHE A 39 -2.78 42.03 4.03
C PHE A 39 -3.07 43.51 3.81
N ASP A 40 -3.70 43.82 2.69
CA ASP A 40 -4.20 45.19 2.41
C ASP A 40 -5.56 45.45 3.06
N GLU A 41 -6.11 46.62 2.84
CA GLU A 41 -7.42 47.06 3.38
C GLU A 41 -8.62 46.23 2.90
N ASN A 42 -8.46 45.50 1.79
CA ASN A 42 -9.46 44.60 1.22
C ASN A 42 -9.26 43.13 1.67
N GLY A 43 -8.25 42.86 2.49
CA GLY A 43 -7.90 41.53 2.95
C GLY A 43 -7.13 40.68 1.92
N ALA A 44 -6.67 41.31 0.82
CA ALA A 44 -5.81 40.63 -0.14
C ALA A 44 -4.36 40.59 0.38
N VAL A 45 -3.67 39.50 0.10
CA VAL A 45 -2.25 39.36 0.47
C VAL A 45 -1.41 40.39 -0.30
N LYS A 46 -0.58 41.15 0.42
CA LYS A 46 0.28 42.17 -0.20
C LYS A 46 1.27 41.56 -1.17
N PRO A 47 1.60 42.25 -2.29
CA PRO A 47 2.52 41.77 -3.31
C PRO A 47 3.90 41.38 -2.77
N GLU A 48 4.44 42.13 -1.81
CA GLU A 48 5.73 41.85 -1.18
C GLU A 48 5.76 40.52 -0.42
N VAL A 49 4.64 40.07 0.11
CA VAL A 49 4.51 38.77 0.79
C VAL A 49 4.49 37.62 -0.22
N THR A 50 3.95 37.85 -1.42
CA THR A 50 3.88 36.86 -2.48
C THR A 50 5.08 36.86 -3.43
N ALA A 51 5.93 37.91 -3.38
CA ALA A 51 7.04 38.11 -4.31
C ALA A 51 8.05 36.95 -4.32
N PHE A 52 8.20 36.24 -3.20
CA PHE A 52 9.11 35.10 -3.09
C PHE A 52 8.42 33.75 -3.27
N MET A 53 7.11 33.73 -3.52
CA MET A 53 6.40 32.48 -3.78
C MET A 53 6.90 31.86 -5.09
N PRO A 54 7.19 30.56 -5.11
CA PRO A 54 7.61 29.88 -6.31
C PRO A 54 6.50 29.91 -7.37
N THR A 55 6.91 29.88 -8.64
CA THR A 55 6.01 29.84 -9.79
C THR A 55 6.28 28.62 -10.66
N GLY A 56 5.31 28.20 -11.45
CA GLY A 56 5.42 27.04 -12.34
C GLY A 56 5.79 25.76 -11.58
N GLU A 57 6.68 24.97 -12.12
CA GLU A 57 7.08 23.65 -11.57
C GLU A 57 7.74 23.71 -10.19
N LEU A 58 8.15 24.88 -9.73
CA LEU A 58 8.64 25.03 -8.36
C LEU A 58 7.50 25.01 -7.32
N ARG A 59 6.25 25.18 -7.74
CA ARG A 59 5.09 24.96 -6.88
C ARG A 59 4.78 23.48 -6.76
N ILE A 60 4.55 22.99 -5.56
CA ILE A 60 4.17 21.57 -5.33
C ILE A 60 2.96 21.18 -6.17
N GLY A 61 1.92 22.01 -6.23
CA GLY A 61 0.70 21.72 -7.00
C GLY A 61 0.86 21.76 -8.53
N GLU A 62 1.96 22.32 -9.03
CA GLU A 62 2.27 22.42 -10.46
C GLU A 62 3.47 21.54 -10.86
N ASN A 63 4.19 21.00 -9.89
CA ASN A 63 5.34 20.14 -10.14
C ASN A 63 4.88 18.80 -10.71
N PRO A 64 5.41 18.37 -11.87
CA PRO A 64 5.01 17.11 -12.50
C PRO A 64 5.38 15.88 -11.66
N ASN A 65 6.38 15.98 -10.77
CA ASN A 65 6.82 14.90 -9.89
C ASN A 65 6.13 14.89 -8.52
N ALA A 66 5.24 15.84 -8.27
CA ALA A 66 4.42 15.91 -7.08
C ALA A 66 2.94 15.89 -7.48
N ASN A 67 2.01 15.99 -6.55
CA ASN A 67 0.58 16.03 -6.84
C ASN A 67 0.07 14.79 -7.59
N GLY A 68 -0.04 13.70 -6.85
CA GLY A 68 -0.50 12.40 -7.34
C GLY A 68 -1.69 12.48 -8.27
N GLY A 69 -1.60 11.96 -9.44
CA GLY A 69 -2.60 11.95 -10.47
C GLY A 69 -2.37 12.94 -11.61
N ARG A 70 -1.45 13.90 -11.49
CA ARG A 70 -1.04 14.71 -12.64
C ARG A 70 -0.18 13.90 -13.61
N ILE A 71 0.67 13.05 -13.05
CA ILE A 71 1.64 12.24 -13.81
C ILE A 71 1.46 10.74 -13.61
N ARG A 72 0.33 10.30 -13.07
CA ARG A 72 0.09 8.87 -12.93
C ARG A 72 0.18 8.22 -14.31
N GLU A 73 1.18 7.39 -14.48
CA GLU A 73 1.36 6.55 -15.65
C GLU A 73 0.75 5.18 -15.40
N GLU A 74 0.12 4.62 -16.42
CA GLU A 74 -0.31 3.22 -16.33
C GLU A 74 0.91 2.30 -16.42
N LEU A 75 0.90 1.24 -15.61
CA LEU A 75 1.96 0.25 -15.65
C LEU A 75 1.94 -0.52 -16.97
N LYS A 76 3.10 -0.68 -17.56
CA LYS A 76 3.35 -1.59 -18.69
C LYS A 76 3.50 -3.01 -18.13
N LEU A 77 2.35 -3.65 -17.86
CA LEU A 77 2.32 -5.00 -17.32
C LEU A 77 2.68 -6.03 -18.39
N PRO A 78 3.54 -7.02 -18.09
CA PRO A 78 3.74 -8.18 -18.96
C PRO A 78 2.46 -8.99 -19.08
N LYS A 79 2.35 -9.82 -20.11
CA LYS A 79 1.21 -10.74 -20.26
C LYS A 79 1.24 -11.77 -19.13
N LEU A 80 0.15 -11.87 -18.40
CA LEU A 80 0.06 -12.74 -17.24
C LEU A 80 0.18 -14.24 -17.62
N GLU A 81 -0.28 -14.61 -18.81
CA GLU A 81 -0.21 -15.95 -19.38
C GLU A 81 1.23 -16.49 -19.55
N ASP A 82 2.22 -15.58 -19.61
CA ASP A 82 3.64 -15.96 -19.68
C ASP A 82 4.19 -16.47 -18.32
N TYR A 83 3.44 -16.20 -17.24
CA TYR A 83 3.80 -16.58 -15.86
C TYR A 83 2.89 -17.66 -15.28
N GLU A 84 1.88 -18.08 -16.03
CA GLU A 84 0.93 -19.10 -15.62
C GLU A 84 1.61 -20.44 -15.29
N VAL A 85 1.11 -21.12 -14.29
CA VAL A 85 1.39 -22.52 -14.01
C VAL A 85 0.47 -23.35 -14.90
N LYS A 86 0.90 -23.66 -16.12
CA LYS A 86 0.09 -24.32 -17.15
C LYS A 86 -0.13 -25.81 -16.89
N GLU A 87 0.74 -26.40 -16.09
CA GLU A 87 0.72 -27.82 -15.76
C GLU A 87 -0.56 -28.25 -15.04
N VAL A 88 -1.24 -27.30 -14.38
CA VAL A 88 -2.57 -27.59 -13.78
C VAL A 88 -3.60 -27.98 -14.83
N ALA A 89 -3.57 -27.33 -15.99
CA ALA A 89 -4.47 -27.69 -17.10
C ALA A 89 -4.16 -29.06 -17.70
N GLU A 90 -2.88 -29.49 -17.64
CA GLU A 90 -2.43 -30.79 -18.18
C GLU A 90 -2.59 -31.92 -17.19
N TYR A 91 -2.22 -31.70 -15.92
CA TYR A 91 -2.15 -32.78 -14.91
C TYR A 91 -3.28 -32.72 -13.86
N GLY A 92 -4.11 -31.69 -13.89
CA GLY A 92 -5.25 -31.52 -13.00
C GLY A 92 -4.96 -30.70 -11.74
N HIS A 93 -6.04 -30.43 -10.99
CA HIS A 93 -6.01 -29.65 -9.76
C HIS A 93 -5.10 -30.28 -8.68
N GLY A 94 -4.35 -29.43 -7.99
CA GLY A 94 -3.43 -29.86 -6.94
C GLY A 94 -2.03 -30.26 -7.45
N TRP A 95 -1.68 -29.86 -8.66
CA TRP A 95 -0.38 -30.17 -9.24
C TRP A 95 0.78 -29.42 -8.56
N GLY A 96 1.89 -30.11 -8.44
CA GLY A 96 3.19 -29.56 -8.07
C GLY A 96 3.31 -29.12 -6.61
N GLN A 97 4.43 -28.51 -6.32
CA GLN A 97 4.75 -27.87 -5.03
C GLN A 97 5.52 -26.58 -5.35
N LEU A 98 4.81 -25.46 -5.44
CA LEU A 98 5.37 -24.19 -5.91
C LEU A 98 5.23 -23.10 -4.83
N GLU A 99 6.24 -22.25 -4.74
CA GLU A 99 6.20 -21.04 -3.91
C GLU A 99 5.47 -19.92 -4.68
N ALA A 100 4.22 -19.63 -4.30
CA ALA A 100 3.40 -18.66 -5.02
C ALA A 100 4.05 -17.27 -5.09
N THR A 101 4.64 -16.79 -4.01
CA THR A 101 5.33 -15.49 -3.99
C THR A 101 6.59 -15.46 -4.85
N ARG A 102 7.26 -16.61 -5.06
CA ARG A 102 8.38 -16.68 -6.02
C ARG A 102 7.91 -16.45 -7.46
N ARG A 103 6.76 -17.00 -7.82
CA ARG A 103 6.16 -16.75 -9.13
C ARG A 103 5.78 -15.28 -9.29
N LEU A 104 5.21 -14.68 -8.26
CA LEU A 104 4.95 -13.24 -8.21
C LEU A 104 6.25 -12.43 -8.34
N GLY A 105 7.35 -12.88 -7.72
CA GLY A 105 8.66 -12.21 -7.81
C GLY A 105 9.18 -12.13 -9.25
N VAL A 106 9.01 -13.21 -10.04
CA VAL A 106 9.37 -13.22 -11.47
C VAL A 106 8.50 -12.23 -12.27
N TYR A 107 7.20 -12.21 -12.02
CA TYR A 107 6.30 -11.23 -12.63
C TYR A 107 6.66 -9.79 -12.25
N THR A 108 6.94 -9.53 -10.98
CA THR A 108 7.35 -8.21 -10.47
C THR A 108 8.68 -7.76 -11.05
N ARG A 109 9.65 -8.67 -11.25
CA ARG A 109 10.91 -8.40 -11.96
C ARG A 109 10.65 -7.76 -13.32
N ASP A 110 9.79 -8.37 -14.10
CA ASP A 110 9.52 -7.91 -15.46
C ASP A 110 8.64 -6.64 -15.49
N ILE A 111 7.80 -6.43 -14.46
CA ILE A 111 7.15 -5.15 -14.23
C ILE A 111 8.19 -4.05 -13.99
N ILE A 112 9.15 -4.25 -13.11
CA ILE A 112 10.24 -3.29 -12.84
C ILE A 112 11.01 -3.01 -14.13
N LYS A 113 11.38 -4.05 -14.88
CA LYS A 113 12.10 -3.92 -16.17
C LYS A 113 11.35 -3.04 -17.17
N ASN A 114 10.02 -3.15 -17.23
CA ASN A 114 9.19 -2.36 -18.14
C ASN A 114 8.86 -0.96 -17.60
N ASN A 115 9.05 -0.72 -16.30
CA ASN A 115 8.70 0.51 -15.59
C ASN A 115 9.81 0.95 -14.62
N PRO A 116 11.05 1.16 -15.10
CA PRO A 116 12.22 1.34 -14.23
C PRO A 116 12.15 2.59 -13.33
N ASP A 117 11.35 3.59 -13.72
CA ASP A 117 11.24 4.86 -13.01
C ASP A 117 9.93 5.00 -12.21
N SER A 118 9.00 4.05 -12.36
CA SER A 118 7.64 4.19 -11.84
C SER A 118 7.13 3.01 -11.03
N PHE A 119 7.90 1.93 -10.84
CA PHE A 119 7.54 0.82 -9.96
C PHE A 119 8.66 0.49 -8.99
N ARG A 120 8.32 0.28 -7.69
CA ARG A 120 9.31 0.01 -6.64
C ARG A 120 8.80 -1.00 -5.61
N ILE A 121 9.71 -1.81 -5.09
CA ILE A 121 9.48 -2.67 -3.93
C ILE A 121 9.96 -1.93 -2.68
N PHE A 122 9.16 -1.97 -1.63
CA PHE A 122 9.50 -1.49 -0.29
C PHE A 122 9.35 -2.62 0.72
N GLY A 123 10.26 -2.73 1.66
CA GLY A 123 10.16 -3.76 2.70
C GLY A 123 11.22 -3.59 3.80
N PRO A 124 10.96 -4.15 4.99
CA PRO A 124 11.90 -4.09 6.10
C PRO A 124 12.98 -5.18 5.98
N ASP A 125 13.83 -5.13 4.95
CA ASP A 125 14.90 -6.12 4.69
C ASP A 125 14.41 -7.55 4.38
N GLU A 126 13.29 -7.69 3.67
CA GLU A 126 12.63 -8.98 3.50
C GLU A 126 12.30 -9.34 2.05
N THR A 127 12.84 -8.64 1.06
CA THR A 127 12.56 -8.91 -0.36
C THR A 127 12.87 -10.35 -0.74
N ALA A 128 14.05 -10.85 -0.39
CA ALA A 128 14.46 -12.23 -0.70
C ALA A 128 13.68 -13.26 0.11
N SER A 129 13.43 -13.02 1.39
CA SER A 129 12.69 -13.94 2.26
C SER A 129 11.20 -13.99 1.92
N ASN A 130 10.64 -12.95 1.31
CA ASN A 130 9.32 -12.94 0.71
C ASN A 130 9.29 -13.53 -0.72
N ARG A 131 10.40 -14.08 -1.20
CA ARG A 131 10.57 -14.69 -2.51
C ARG A 131 10.50 -13.73 -3.70
N LEU A 132 10.76 -12.44 -3.47
CA LEU A 132 10.78 -11.42 -4.53
C LEU A 132 12.18 -11.16 -5.09
N GLN A 133 13.20 -11.95 -4.72
CA GLN A 133 14.59 -11.75 -5.10
C GLN A 133 14.85 -11.74 -6.61
N ALA A 134 13.94 -12.24 -7.44
CA ALA A 134 14.07 -12.14 -8.90
C ALA A 134 14.18 -10.68 -9.37
N ALA A 135 13.69 -9.71 -8.59
CA ALA A 135 13.86 -8.28 -8.86
C ALA A 135 15.33 -7.88 -9.02
N TYR A 136 16.24 -8.53 -8.28
CA TYR A 136 17.68 -8.26 -8.35
C TYR A 136 18.36 -8.66 -9.66
N ASP A 137 17.69 -9.40 -10.52
CA ASP A 137 18.16 -9.68 -11.89
C ASP A 137 18.14 -8.41 -12.78
N VAL A 138 17.34 -7.39 -12.41
CA VAL A 138 17.10 -6.20 -13.25
C VAL A 138 17.30 -4.88 -12.50
N THR A 139 17.44 -4.90 -11.18
CA THR A 139 17.63 -3.69 -10.36
C THR A 139 18.43 -3.99 -9.09
N ASN A 140 18.73 -2.95 -8.31
CA ASN A 140 19.47 -3.04 -7.06
C ASN A 140 18.62 -2.55 -5.88
N LYS A 141 19.12 -2.83 -4.67
CA LYS A 141 18.74 -2.11 -3.46
C LYS A 141 19.30 -0.70 -3.52
N GLN A 142 18.44 0.30 -3.40
CA GLN A 142 18.90 1.67 -3.35
C GLN A 142 19.55 1.99 -2.00
N TRP A 143 20.80 2.41 -2.04
CA TRP A 143 21.56 2.84 -0.87
C TRP A 143 22.48 4.00 -1.21
N ASP A 144 22.27 5.16 -0.61
CA ASP A 144 23.00 6.40 -0.87
C ASP A 144 23.74 6.93 0.37
N ALA A 145 24.11 6.06 1.30
CA ALA A 145 24.84 6.45 2.50
C ALA A 145 26.37 6.63 2.29
N GLY A 146 26.89 6.28 1.14
CA GLY A 146 28.23 6.63 0.67
C GLY A 146 29.44 5.93 1.33
N TYR A 147 29.24 5.19 2.41
CA TYR A 147 30.33 4.62 3.22
C TYR A 147 30.32 3.09 3.33
N LEU A 148 29.38 2.43 2.71
CA LEU A 148 29.38 0.98 2.63
C LEU A 148 30.01 0.54 1.30
N SER A 149 31.05 -0.31 1.37
CA SER A 149 31.58 -0.92 0.18
C SER A 149 30.62 -1.99 -0.34
N ALA A 150 30.64 -2.25 -1.65
CA ALA A 150 29.89 -3.34 -2.28
C ALA A 150 30.18 -4.74 -1.70
N GLN A 151 31.14 -4.85 -0.78
CA GLN A 151 31.49 -6.09 -0.08
C GLN A 151 30.64 -6.34 1.16
N VAL A 152 29.81 -5.36 1.59
CA VAL A 152 29.02 -5.47 2.84
C VAL A 152 27.65 -6.07 2.60
N ASP A 153 27.05 -5.81 1.46
CA ASP A 153 25.78 -6.43 1.06
C ASP A 153 25.75 -6.59 -0.47
N GLU A 154 25.15 -7.67 -0.92
CA GLU A 154 24.92 -7.91 -2.35
C GLU A 154 23.80 -7.02 -2.86
N HIS A 155 23.87 -6.65 -4.12
CA HIS A 155 22.84 -5.86 -4.82
C HIS A 155 22.68 -4.40 -4.37
N MET A 156 23.56 -3.84 -3.55
CA MET A 156 23.49 -2.43 -3.15
C MET A 156 24.06 -1.50 -4.22
N ALA A 157 23.36 -0.41 -4.51
CA ALA A 157 23.80 0.66 -5.38
C ALA A 157 23.16 2.00 -4.99
N VAL A 158 23.72 3.11 -5.48
CA VAL A 158 23.15 4.47 -5.25
C VAL A 158 21.74 4.57 -5.84
N THR A 159 21.46 3.83 -6.91
CA THR A 159 20.15 3.79 -7.57
C THR A 159 19.61 2.36 -7.61
N GLY A 160 18.31 2.22 -7.51
CA GLY A 160 17.63 0.92 -7.61
C GLY A 160 16.13 1.06 -7.35
N GLN A 161 15.39 0.00 -7.66
CA GLN A 161 13.94 -0.04 -7.47
C GLN A 161 13.52 -0.95 -6.30
N VAL A 162 14.45 -1.29 -5.42
CA VAL A 162 14.18 -1.94 -4.14
C VAL A 162 14.66 -1.03 -3.04
N THR A 163 13.80 -0.71 -2.09
CA THR A 163 14.12 0.06 -0.90
C THR A 163 13.87 -0.80 0.32
N GLU A 164 14.94 -1.11 1.04
CA GLU A 164 14.90 -1.91 2.25
C GLU A 164 15.48 -1.14 3.43
N GLN A 165 14.71 -1.04 4.50
CA GLN A 165 15.17 -0.54 5.79
C GLN A 165 14.41 -1.27 6.88
N LEU A 166 15.08 -1.67 7.94
CA LEU A 166 14.49 -2.40 9.07
C LEU A 166 13.56 -1.48 9.90
N SER A 167 12.54 -1.01 9.23
CA SER A 167 11.49 -0.15 9.78
C SER A 167 10.24 -0.23 8.89
N GLU A 168 9.24 -0.96 9.33
CA GLU A 168 7.96 -1.11 8.66
C GLU A 168 7.28 0.24 8.42
N HIS A 169 7.28 1.12 9.43
CA HIS A 169 6.72 2.48 9.34
C HIS A 169 7.36 3.28 8.21
N GLN A 170 8.69 3.27 8.13
CA GLN A 170 9.41 4.08 7.16
C GLN A 170 9.17 3.54 5.74
N MET A 171 9.15 2.23 5.58
CA MET A 171 8.93 1.60 4.28
C MET A 171 7.48 1.78 3.78
N GLU A 172 6.52 1.70 4.68
CA GLU A 172 5.12 2.02 4.34
C GLU A 172 4.96 3.50 3.99
N GLY A 173 5.51 4.41 4.83
CA GLY A 173 5.46 5.84 4.57
C GLY A 173 6.15 6.26 3.27
N PHE A 174 7.25 5.60 2.90
CA PHE A 174 7.90 5.83 1.60
C PHE A 174 7.03 5.33 0.45
N LEU A 175 6.38 4.19 0.57
CA LEU A 175 5.42 3.73 -0.43
C LEU A 175 4.27 4.72 -0.56
N GLU A 176 3.67 5.16 0.54
CA GLU A 176 2.59 6.15 0.54
C GLU A 176 2.99 7.42 -0.22
N GLY A 177 4.14 8.01 0.12
CA GLY A 177 4.68 9.17 -0.58
C GLY A 177 4.95 8.90 -2.07
N TYR A 178 5.44 7.73 -2.41
CA TYR A 178 5.74 7.32 -3.79
C TYR A 178 4.46 7.22 -4.65
N LEU A 179 3.38 6.67 -4.09
CA LEU A 179 2.07 6.62 -4.74
C LEU A 179 1.50 8.02 -5.00
N LEU A 180 1.69 8.95 -4.06
CA LEU A 180 1.26 10.34 -4.19
C LEU A 180 1.97 11.08 -5.34
N THR A 181 3.12 10.62 -5.77
CA THR A 181 3.83 11.16 -6.94
C THR A 181 3.36 10.57 -8.27
N GLY A 182 2.32 9.74 -8.29
CA GLY A 182 1.78 9.09 -9.48
C GLY A 182 2.45 7.76 -9.85
N ARG A 183 3.35 7.28 -9.02
CA ARG A 183 4.10 6.04 -9.20
C ARG A 183 3.39 4.85 -8.57
N HIS A 184 3.97 3.65 -8.70
CA HIS A 184 3.41 2.39 -8.25
C HIS A 184 4.39 1.62 -7.38
N GLY A 185 3.89 0.77 -6.52
CA GLY A 185 4.77 -0.06 -5.72
C GLY A 185 4.04 -1.17 -4.96
N ILE A 186 4.86 -1.97 -4.31
CA ILE A 186 4.43 -3.01 -3.40
C ILE A 186 5.29 -2.94 -2.13
N TRP A 187 4.64 -3.05 -0.99
CA TRP A 187 5.27 -3.23 0.31
C TRP A 187 5.15 -4.69 0.72
N SER A 188 6.21 -5.29 1.21
CA SER A 188 6.20 -6.70 1.62
C SER A 188 6.73 -6.88 3.02
N SER A 189 6.02 -7.64 3.86
CA SER A 189 6.45 -8.02 5.20
C SER A 189 5.73 -9.28 5.67
N TYR A 190 6.00 -9.69 6.90
CA TYR A 190 5.35 -10.82 7.54
C TYR A 190 4.06 -10.39 8.27
N GLU A 191 3.14 -11.34 8.42
CA GLU A 191 1.80 -11.09 8.96
C GLU A 191 1.80 -10.37 10.31
N SER A 192 2.66 -10.79 11.24
CA SER A 192 2.77 -10.18 12.57
C SER A 192 3.24 -8.72 12.52
N PHE A 193 4.14 -8.38 11.59
CA PHE A 193 4.77 -7.06 11.55
C PHE A 193 3.90 -6.01 10.87
N VAL A 194 2.87 -6.42 10.13
CA VAL A 194 1.89 -5.48 9.58
C VAL A 194 1.18 -4.69 10.69
N HIS A 195 1.05 -5.26 11.90
CA HIS A 195 0.50 -4.53 13.05
C HIS A 195 1.31 -3.30 13.46
N VAL A 196 2.60 -3.26 13.15
CA VAL A 196 3.44 -2.09 13.40
C VAL A 196 2.95 -0.87 12.62
N ILE A 197 2.30 -1.06 11.48
CA ILE A 197 1.79 0.03 10.62
C ILE A 197 0.27 0.21 10.68
N ASP A 198 -0.44 -0.43 11.59
CA ASP A 198 -1.90 -0.34 11.72
C ASP A 198 -2.43 1.10 11.71
N SER A 199 -1.80 1.98 12.49
CA SER A 199 -2.24 3.37 12.59
C SER A 199 -2.00 4.15 11.31
N MET A 200 -0.90 3.88 10.60
CA MET A 200 -0.58 4.51 9.31
C MET A 200 -1.57 4.07 8.24
N LEU A 201 -1.82 2.78 8.10
CA LEU A 201 -2.85 2.23 7.19
C LEU A 201 -4.23 2.84 7.47
N ASN A 202 -4.58 3.00 8.75
CA ASN A 202 -5.82 3.64 9.14
C ASN A 202 -5.89 5.11 8.72
N GLN A 203 -4.81 5.86 8.84
CA GLN A 203 -4.76 7.26 8.39
C GLN A 203 -4.80 7.34 6.87
N HIS A 204 -4.07 6.49 6.17
CA HIS A 204 -4.12 6.43 4.70
C HIS A 204 -5.53 6.09 4.19
N ALA A 205 -6.21 5.12 4.80
CA ALA A 205 -7.59 4.79 4.47
C ALA A 205 -8.54 5.99 4.65
N LYS A 206 -8.47 6.70 5.79
CA LYS A 206 -9.27 7.91 6.03
C LYS A 206 -9.00 9.00 4.99
N TRP A 207 -7.73 9.19 4.65
CA TRP A 207 -7.34 10.14 3.64
C TRP A 207 -7.91 9.76 2.25
N LEU A 208 -7.81 8.48 1.85
CA LEU A 208 -8.42 7.99 0.62
C LEU A 208 -9.94 8.21 0.61
N GLU A 209 -10.62 7.88 1.71
CA GLU A 209 -12.07 8.10 1.87
C GLU A 209 -12.46 9.55 1.63
N ALA A 210 -11.81 10.47 2.34
CA ALA A 210 -12.08 11.88 2.23
C ALA A 210 -11.81 12.40 0.81
N THR A 211 -10.69 12.00 0.20
CA THR A 211 -10.33 12.48 -1.14
C THR A 211 -11.23 11.93 -2.23
N VAL A 212 -11.69 10.70 -2.13
CA VAL A 212 -12.60 10.08 -3.11
C VAL A 212 -13.99 10.70 -3.04
N ARG A 213 -14.49 11.00 -1.83
CA ARG A 213 -15.85 11.52 -1.63
C ARG A 213 -15.97 13.03 -1.81
N GLU A 214 -14.99 13.77 -1.30
CA GLU A 214 -15.15 15.22 -1.06
C GLU A 214 -14.30 16.07 -1.99
N ILE A 215 -13.35 15.48 -2.72
CA ILE A 215 -12.43 16.21 -3.57
C ILE A 215 -12.55 15.73 -5.04
N PRO A 216 -13.62 16.12 -5.75
CA PRO A 216 -13.92 15.57 -7.08
C PRO A 216 -12.91 15.98 -8.17
N TRP A 217 -12.14 17.05 -7.95
CA TRP A 217 -11.10 17.49 -8.87
C TRP A 217 -9.80 16.69 -8.75
N ARG A 218 -9.65 15.91 -7.69
CA ARG A 218 -8.47 15.09 -7.50
C ARG A 218 -8.51 13.84 -8.38
N LYS A 219 -7.44 13.63 -9.12
CA LYS A 219 -7.30 12.40 -9.91
C LYS A 219 -6.96 11.19 -9.02
N PRO A 220 -7.38 9.99 -9.42
CA PRO A 220 -7.03 8.78 -8.70
C PRO A 220 -5.52 8.57 -8.61
N ILE A 221 -5.06 8.06 -7.49
CA ILE A 221 -3.68 7.59 -7.31
C ILE A 221 -3.61 6.07 -7.43
N SER A 222 -2.41 5.55 -7.67
CA SER A 222 -2.15 4.10 -7.63
C SER A 222 -2.45 3.54 -6.24
N SER A 223 -2.99 2.33 -6.19
CA SER A 223 -3.30 1.69 -4.92
C SER A 223 -2.05 1.29 -4.15
N MET A 224 -2.15 1.33 -2.83
CA MET A 224 -1.17 0.74 -1.94
C MET A 224 -1.33 -0.78 -1.94
N ASN A 225 -0.29 -1.51 -2.29
CA ASN A 225 -0.32 -2.96 -2.35
C ASN A 225 0.59 -3.54 -1.26
N LEU A 226 0.01 -4.31 -0.35
CA LEU A 226 0.69 -4.97 0.76
C LEU A 226 0.75 -6.46 0.49
N LEU A 227 1.94 -7.01 0.35
CA LEU A 227 2.17 -8.45 0.30
C LEU A 227 2.48 -8.93 1.72
N VAL A 228 1.55 -9.66 2.29
CA VAL A 228 1.66 -10.20 3.64
C VAL A 228 1.96 -11.69 3.56
N SER A 229 3.12 -12.09 4.01
CA SER A 229 3.56 -13.49 4.01
C SER A 229 3.76 -14.04 5.43
N SER A 230 4.22 -15.28 5.56
CA SER A 230 4.36 -15.97 6.87
C SER A 230 3.05 -16.01 7.66
N HIS A 231 1.95 -16.19 6.97
CA HIS A 231 0.60 -16.15 7.53
C HIS A 231 0.23 -17.41 8.34
N VAL A 232 -0.72 -17.26 9.23
CA VAL A 232 -1.12 -18.29 10.21
C VAL A 232 -1.64 -19.57 9.59
N TRP A 233 -2.24 -19.55 8.41
CA TRP A 233 -2.76 -20.75 7.74
C TRP A 233 -1.69 -21.73 7.31
N ARG A 234 -0.47 -21.28 7.21
CA ARG A 234 0.64 -22.14 6.84
C ARG A 234 1.87 -21.74 7.61
N GLN A 235 2.21 -22.51 8.63
CA GLN A 235 3.43 -22.35 9.39
C GLN A 235 4.65 -22.53 8.48
N ASP A 236 5.58 -21.62 8.60
CA ASP A 236 6.92 -21.74 8.05
C ASP A 236 7.96 -21.81 9.18
N HIS A 237 9.24 -21.72 8.82
CA HIS A 237 10.32 -21.83 9.80
C HIS A 237 10.34 -20.72 10.87
N ASN A 238 9.65 -19.61 10.64
CA ASN A 238 9.60 -18.48 11.58
C ASN A 238 8.60 -18.72 12.73
N GLY A 239 7.64 -19.62 12.54
CA GLY A 239 6.65 -19.98 13.56
C GLY A 239 5.75 -18.83 14.01
N PHE A 240 5.23 -18.93 15.23
CA PHE A 240 4.22 -18.00 15.76
C PHE A 240 4.71 -16.56 15.91
N SER A 241 6.01 -16.32 16.06
CA SER A 241 6.54 -14.96 16.21
C SER A 241 6.34 -14.06 15.00
N HIS A 242 6.04 -14.65 13.83
CA HIS A 242 5.86 -13.95 12.56
C HIS A 242 4.42 -14.04 12.06
N GLN A 243 3.52 -14.66 12.81
CA GLN A 243 2.14 -14.95 12.44
C GLN A 243 1.18 -14.22 13.37
N ASP A 244 0.29 -13.40 12.82
CA ASP A 244 -0.81 -12.76 13.54
C ASP A 244 -1.90 -12.30 12.54
N PRO A 245 -3.03 -13.00 12.44
CA PRO A 245 -4.08 -12.67 11.49
C PRO A 245 -4.91 -11.45 11.88
N GLY A 246 -4.62 -10.80 13.02
CA GLY A 246 -5.40 -9.69 13.56
C GLY A 246 -5.50 -8.49 12.60
N VAL A 247 -4.48 -8.23 11.78
CA VAL A 247 -4.50 -7.14 10.81
C VAL A 247 -5.67 -7.25 9.82
N THR A 248 -6.06 -8.46 9.43
CA THR A 248 -7.21 -8.65 8.53
C THR A 248 -8.51 -8.19 9.16
N SER A 249 -8.69 -8.38 10.47
CA SER A 249 -9.85 -7.87 11.22
C SER A 249 -9.85 -6.34 11.30
N VAL A 250 -8.68 -5.72 11.48
CA VAL A 250 -8.54 -4.25 11.47
C VAL A 250 -8.96 -3.70 10.10
N LEU A 251 -8.48 -4.28 9.01
CA LEU A 251 -8.83 -3.86 7.66
C LEU A 251 -10.31 -4.14 7.34
N LEU A 252 -10.84 -5.29 7.75
CA LEU A 252 -12.25 -5.66 7.55
C LEU A 252 -13.19 -4.66 8.23
N ASN A 253 -12.86 -4.20 9.44
CA ASN A 253 -13.64 -3.16 10.12
C ASN A 253 -13.71 -1.85 9.33
N LYS A 254 -12.73 -1.55 8.49
CA LYS A 254 -12.78 -0.41 7.58
C LYS A 254 -13.71 -0.65 6.39
N CYS A 255 -13.84 -1.89 5.93
CA CYS A 255 -14.74 -2.22 4.82
C CYS A 255 -16.21 -1.96 5.15
N PHE A 256 -16.64 -2.11 6.40
CA PHE A 256 -18.03 -1.87 6.81
C PHE A 256 -18.51 -0.43 6.56
N ASN A 257 -17.59 0.51 6.61
CA ASN A 257 -17.91 1.93 6.37
C ASN A 257 -17.55 2.36 4.95
N ASN A 258 -16.65 1.62 4.26
CA ASN A 258 -16.05 2.01 2.99
C ASN A 258 -15.47 0.81 2.23
N ASP A 259 -16.31 0.03 1.60
CA ASP A 259 -15.94 -1.07 0.71
C ASP A 259 -15.12 -0.66 -0.52
N HIS A 260 -15.02 0.66 -0.76
CA HIS A 260 -14.34 1.20 -1.94
C HIS A 260 -12.83 1.38 -1.78
N VAL A 261 -12.31 1.52 -0.56
CA VAL A 261 -10.88 1.85 -0.32
C VAL A 261 -10.05 0.68 0.19
N ILE A 262 -10.65 -0.42 0.61
CA ILE A 262 -9.94 -1.61 1.10
C ILE A 262 -10.23 -2.82 0.22
N GLY A 263 -9.18 -3.55 -0.14
CA GLY A 263 -9.25 -4.87 -0.75
C GLY A 263 -8.48 -5.87 0.10
N ILE A 264 -9.08 -7.03 0.43
CA ILE A 264 -8.42 -8.11 1.18
C ILE A 264 -8.52 -9.37 0.33
N TYR A 265 -7.35 -9.97 0.06
CA TYR A 265 -7.23 -11.11 -0.85
C TYR A 265 -6.48 -12.26 -0.20
N PHE A 266 -6.99 -13.46 -0.33
CA PHE A 266 -6.39 -14.71 0.13
C PHE A 266 -6.16 -15.65 -1.05
N PRO A 267 -5.16 -15.39 -1.90
CA PRO A 267 -4.89 -16.24 -3.05
C PRO A 267 -4.46 -17.63 -2.60
N VAL A 268 -5.16 -18.64 -3.09
CA VAL A 268 -4.98 -20.03 -2.68
C VAL A 268 -3.74 -20.69 -3.28
N ASP A 269 -3.26 -20.15 -4.41
CA ASP A 269 -2.14 -20.71 -5.16
C ASP A 269 -1.42 -19.66 -6.02
N SER A 270 -0.47 -20.13 -6.84
CA SER A 270 0.34 -19.30 -7.72
C SER A 270 -0.46 -18.55 -8.78
N ASN A 271 -1.40 -19.22 -9.45
CA ASN A 271 -2.21 -18.61 -10.52
C ASN A 271 -3.21 -17.60 -9.96
N MET A 272 -3.83 -17.90 -8.82
CA MET A 272 -4.68 -16.92 -8.13
C MET A 272 -3.89 -15.71 -7.65
N LEU A 273 -2.67 -15.89 -7.10
CA LEU A 273 -1.82 -14.78 -6.68
C LEU A 273 -1.44 -13.87 -7.84
N LEU A 274 -1.13 -14.44 -9.00
CA LEU A 274 -0.85 -13.65 -10.21
C LEU A 274 -2.07 -12.84 -10.65
N ALA A 275 -3.27 -13.44 -10.69
CA ALA A 275 -4.51 -12.74 -11.05
C ALA A 275 -4.84 -11.62 -10.05
N VAL A 276 -4.69 -11.88 -8.75
CA VAL A 276 -4.86 -10.86 -7.69
C VAL A 276 -3.87 -9.72 -7.86
N ALA A 277 -2.58 -10.02 -8.08
CA ALA A 277 -1.55 -9.00 -8.24
C ALA A 277 -1.82 -8.11 -9.46
N GLU A 278 -2.20 -8.68 -10.59
CA GLU A 278 -2.58 -7.91 -11.78
C GLU A 278 -3.74 -6.96 -11.49
N LYS A 279 -4.81 -7.45 -10.84
CA LYS A 279 -5.97 -6.64 -10.43
C LYS A 279 -5.56 -5.50 -9.48
N CYS A 280 -4.74 -5.81 -8.49
CA CYS A 280 -4.26 -4.84 -7.50
C CYS A 280 -3.38 -3.76 -8.13
N TYR A 281 -2.45 -4.12 -9.00
CA TYR A 281 -1.56 -3.17 -9.68
C TYR A 281 -2.30 -2.25 -10.66
N LYS A 282 -3.41 -2.70 -11.25
CA LYS A 282 -4.29 -1.86 -12.09
C LYS A 282 -5.23 -0.97 -11.28
N SER A 283 -5.48 -1.30 -10.03
CA SER A 283 -6.45 -0.59 -9.19
C SER A 283 -5.96 0.79 -8.75
N THR A 284 -6.89 1.65 -8.38
CA THR A 284 -6.64 3.00 -7.88
C THR A 284 -7.40 3.27 -6.59
N ASN A 285 -6.87 4.19 -5.77
CA ASN A 285 -7.49 4.66 -4.54
C ASN A 285 -7.83 3.54 -3.55
N LYS A 286 -7.00 2.51 -3.47
CA LYS A 286 -7.21 1.36 -2.56
C LYS A 286 -5.97 1.07 -1.72
N ILE A 287 -6.22 0.41 -0.61
CA ILE A 287 -5.23 -0.39 0.12
C ILE A 287 -5.59 -1.85 -0.16
N ASN A 288 -4.71 -2.58 -0.82
CA ASN A 288 -4.87 -3.99 -1.15
C ASN A 288 -3.98 -4.81 -0.23
N ALA A 289 -4.56 -5.60 0.66
CA ALA A 289 -3.85 -6.57 1.47
C ALA A 289 -3.90 -7.95 0.79
N ILE A 290 -2.75 -8.45 0.40
CA ILE A 290 -2.58 -9.74 -0.31
C ILE A 290 -1.88 -10.70 0.64
N ILE A 291 -2.63 -11.61 1.25
CA ILE A 291 -2.12 -12.58 2.21
C ILE A 291 -1.75 -13.84 1.43
N ALA A 292 -0.46 -14.04 1.18
CA ALA A 292 0.02 -15.05 0.22
C ALA A 292 1.08 -15.99 0.80
N GLY A 293 1.05 -17.24 0.35
CA GLY A 293 2.00 -18.27 0.76
C GLY A 293 3.36 -18.13 0.07
N LYS A 294 4.44 -18.20 0.86
CA LYS A 294 5.82 -18.25 0.37
C LYS A 294 6.45 -19.65 0.44
N GLN A 295 5.75 -20.60 1.02
CA GLN A 295 6.19 -21.99 1.08
C GLN A 295 5.65 -22.80 -0.11
N PRO A 296 6.34 -23.88 -0.51
CA PRO A 296 5.86 -24.76 -1.58
C PRO A 296 4.46 -25.28 -1.30
N ALA A 297 3.53 -25.10 -2.22
CA ALA A 297 2.15 -25.54 -2.16
C ALA A 297 1.66 -26.00 -3.53
N ALA A 298 0.65 -26.83 -3.55
CA ALA A 298 0.01 -27.25 -4.78
C ALA A 298 -0.68 -26.08 -5.47
N THR A 299 -0.71 -26.11 -6.80
CA THR A 299 -1.50 -25.19 -7.61
C THR A 299 -2.84 -25.87 -7.96
N TRP A 300 -3.92 -25.20 -7.67
CA TRP A 300 -5.29 -25.76 -7.77
C TRP A 300 -6.04 -25.28 -8.98
N LEU A 301 -5.80 -24.04 -9.42
CA LEU A 301 -6.57 -23.37 -10.44
C LEU A 301 -5.72 -23.10 -11.67
N THR A 302 -6.30 -23.22 -12.86
CA THR A 302 -5.76 -22.57 -14.06
C THR A 302 -5.88 -21.04 -13.91
N LEU A 303 -5.17 -20.29 -14.74
CA LEU A 303 -5.25 -18.82 -14.68
C LEU A 303 -6.68 -18.32 -15.02
N ASP A 304 -7.36 -18.96 -15.95
CA ASP A 304 -8.74 -18.60 -16.31
C ASP A 304 -9.73 -18.86 -15.17
N GLU A 305 -9.61 -20.00 -14.49
CA GLU A 305 -10.39 -20.30 -13.28
C GLU A 305 -10.10 -19.28 -12.18
N ALA A 306 -8.84 -18.96 -11.93
CA ALA A 306 -8.41 -17.98 -10.94
C ALA A 306 -9.03 -16.58 -11.22
N ARG A 307 -9.00 -16.13 -12.47
CA ARG A 307 -9.65 -14.87 -12.87
C ARG A 307 -11.17 -14.91 -12.64
N ALA A 308 -11.80 -16.00 -13.04
CA ALA A 308 -13.25 -16.16 -12.87
C ALA A 308 -13.69 -16.18 -11.40
N GLU A 309 -12.90 -16.80 -10.53
CA GLU A 309 -13.14 -16.83 -9.09
C GLU A 309 -12.88 -15.47 -8.44
N LEU A 310 -11.81 -14.80 -8.85
CA LEU A 310 -11.46 -13.46 -8.36
C LEU A 310 -12.58 -12.44 -8.64
N GLU A 311 -13.26 -12.54 -9.78
CA GLU A 311 -14.39 -11.66 -10.09
C GLU A 311 -15.64 -11.97 -9.22
N LYS A 312 -15.80 -13.20 -8.78
CA LYS A 312 -16.88 -13.58 -7.85
C LYS A 312 -16.59 -13.23 -6.39
N GLY A 313 -15.30 -13.07 -6.07
CA GLY A 313 -14.81 -12.82 -4.70
C GLY A 313 -14.66 -14.08 -3.85
N ALA A 314 -15.58 -15.04 -3.98
CA ALA A 314 -15.50 -16.38 -3.39
C ALA A 314 -16.20 -17.38 -4.29
N ALA A 315 -15.68 -18.61 -4.36
CA ALA A 315 -16.25 -19.65 -5.21
C ALA A 315 -16.25 -21.02 -4.52
N GLU A 316 -17.25 -21.82 -4.87
CA GLU A 316 -17.31 -23.22 -4.51
C GLU A 316 -16.53 -24.05 -5.55
N TRP A 317 -15.63 -24.87 -5.07
CA TRP A 317 -14.92 -25.85 -5.92
C TRP A 317 -15.77 -27.12 -6.07
N LYS A 318 -16.63 -27.12 -7.07
CA LYS A 318 -17.52 -28.28 -7.35
C LYS A 318 -16.76 -29.57 -7.58
N TRP A 319 -15.56 -29.50 -8.15
CA TRP A 319 -14.70 -30.67 -8.37
C TRP A 319 -14.12 -31.25 -7.06
N ALA A 320 -14.01 -30.44 -6.00
CA ALA A 320 -13.56 -30.86 -4.67
C ALA A 320 -14.73 -31.06 -3.69
N SER A 321 -15.96 -30.67 -4.09
CA SER A 321 -17.14 -30.81 -3.25
C SER A 321 -17.71 -32.21 -3.29
N ASN A 322 -18.14 -32.72 -2.13
CA ASN A 322 -18.89 -33.93 -2.02
C ASN A 322 -20.42 -33.71 -1.97
N VAL A 323 -20.85 -32.46 -2.10
CA VAL A 323 -22.28 -32.10 -2.17
C VAL A 323 -22.80 -32.40 -3.56
N LYS A 324 -23.75 -33.33 -3.66
CA LYS A 324 -24.34 -33.78 -4.94
C LYS A 324 -25.55 -32.96 -5.37
N SER A 325 -26.25 -32.34 -4.42
CA SER A 325 -27.39 -31.46 -4.67
C SER A 325 -27.55 -30.44 -3.52
N ASN A 326 -28.29 -29.35 -3.78
CA ASN A 326 -28.61 -28.35 -2.75
C ASN A 326 -29.42 -28.91 -1.59
N ASP A 327 -30.09 -30.05 -1.79
CA ASP A 327 -30.93 -30.70 -0.78
C ASP A 327 -30.11 -31.66 0.13
N GLU A 328 -28.87 -31.97 -0.26
CA GLU A 328 -27.99 -32.90 0.47
C GLU A 328 -26.78 -32.17 1.10
N ALA A 329 -26.94 -30.95 1.51
CA ALA A 329 -25.87 -30.21 2.20
C ALA A 329 -25.53 -30.87 3.54
N GLN A 330 -24.70 -31.92 3.51
CA GLN A 330 -24.05 -32.42 4.71
C GLN A 330 -22.86 -31.53 5.03
N ILE A 331 -22.94 -30.80 6.11
CA ILE A 331 -21.78 -30.13 6.71
C ILE A 331 -20.85 -31.25 7.18
N VAL A 332 -19.83 -31.54 6.40
CA VAL A 332 -18.74 -32.43 6.83
C VAL A 332 -17.73 -31.50 7.49
N ASP A 333 -17.75 -31.48 8.80
CA ASP A 333 -16.73 -30.91 9.63
C ASP A 333 -15.43 -31.72 9.40
N ARG A 334 -14.42 -31.13 8.78
CA ARG A 334 -13.07 -31.69 8.61
C ARG A 334 -12.04 -30.75 9.15
#